data_ca5acd762703710aa5427452fdd21081
#
_entry.id   ca5acd762703710aa5427452fdd21081
#
_cell.length_a   1.000
_cell.length_b   1.000
_cell.length_c   1.000
_cell.angle_alpha   90.00
_cell.angle_beta   90.00
_cell.angle_gamma   90.00
#
_symmetry.space_group_name_H-M   'P 1'
#
loop_
_entity.id
_entity.type
_entity.pdbx_description
1 polymer ?
#
loop_
_entity_poly.entity_id
_entity_poly.type
_entity_poly.pdbx_seq_one_letter_code
_entity_poly.pdbx_strand_id
1 'polypeptide(L)'
;MIIRVVLALALSAPPVMTPSQAAPGPCPVPMPARTSCGFLEVPERRDAPERKIRVGYAVRLSTAANRKPDPVVYMSGGPASASMQLTAFLSRMFPDRDVVTVEQRGSRYSQPALACPETAQAMLGRLRPRPAAPADGLAAAANRCRDRLREQGIDLRGYNTKEIAADVVALREKLGYAKWNLFGVSYSTRVMVDVAAADPEGVRSVVLDSYLPESVSWYDDFDRNLADAMARLGVREPFEVMVARLNRTPARVAVLDPLLGREFTARMSGDDVATILAEALQDAEVTAVAPALVSALARGNDELLRPLADAAGEGLASHEFGLYHAVQCQDEVPFNTFTTKSRLFTINGDKEVCDAWQLPKAKPVNATTKAPVYVLGGRYDPTTPLRTAEPAAKALPSARFDQFRTSHAVFLASDCARQKIAAFVADPAATFITPCSTSTLPSPFRAADLHVTAAPYAISRSPWLAAPFALFALASLAQLVTAALRGRALAAYGGLAGVAFAGLIAESVNTMASRNETALAVGLPGTTGLYTWLAVASAVLTAAALFHERRWPHIAAAIISGGFLVWWFTWLL
;
A
#
# COMPACT_ATOMS: atom_id res chain seq x y z
N MET A 1 -21.18 -12.08 -4.63
CA MET A 1 -20.60 -10.75 -4.88
C MET A 1 -19.36 -10.49 -4.00
N ILE A 2 -19.08 -11.35 -3.04
CA ILE A 2 -17.89 -11.30 -2.15
C ILE A 2 -16.60 -11.91 -2.81
N ILE A 3 -16.73 -12.54 -3.97
CA ILE A 3 -15.65 -13.33 -4.61
C ILE A 3 -14.77 -12.50 -5.59
N ARG A 4 -15.09 -11.24 -5.87
CA ARG A 4 -14.40 -10.48 -6.91
C ARG A 4 -13.27 -9.55 -6.44
N VAL A 5 -13.05 -9.36 -5.16
CA VAL A 5 -12.09 -8.34 -4.66
C VAL A 5 -10.72 -8.94 -4.28
N VAL A 6 -10.66 -10.20 -3.89
CA VAL A 6 -9.36 -10.88 -3.62
C VAL A 6 -8.63 -11.31 -4.90
N LEU A 7 -9.27 -11.26 -6.07
CA LEU A 7 -8.69 -11.74 -7.34
C LEU A 7 -7.95 -10.66 -8.14
N ALA A 8 -7.85 -9.44 -7.68
CA ALA A 8 -7.19 -8.35 -8.42
C ALA A 8 -5.70 -8.19 -8.12
N LEU A 9 -5.15 -8.88 -7.12
CA LEU A 9 -3.72 -8.83 -6.76
C LEU A 9 -2.95 -10.14 -6.99
N ALA A 10 -3.60 -11.22 -7.38
CA ALA A 10 -2.91 -12.44 -7.80
C ALA A 10 -2.59 -12.38 -9.30
N LEU A 11 -1.68 -11.50 -9.69
CA LEU A 11 -1.06 -11.56 -11.02
C LEU A 11 0.01 -12.63 -11.00
N SER A 12 -0.31 -13.74 -11.67
CA SER A 12 0.66 -14.77 -12.11
C SER A 12 1.97 -14.14 -12.56
N ALA A 13 3.09 -14.67 -12.08
CA ALA A 13 4.40 -14.30 -12.57
C ALA A 13 4.44 -14.40 -14.11
N PRO A 14 4.84 -13.34 -14.83
CA PRO A 14 4.94 -13.40 -16.27
C PRO A 14 6.12 -14.30 -16.67
N PRO A 15 6.01 -15.03 -17.79
CA PRO A 15 7.13 -15.80 -18.33
C PRO A 15 8.29 -14.87 -18.68
N VAL A 16 9.50 -15.35 -18.48
CA VAL A 16 10.74 -14.69 -18.91
C VAL A 16 10.67 -14.43 -20.41
N MET A 17 10.54 -13.18 -20.81
CA MET A 17 10.46 -12.79 -22.22
C MET A 17 11.87 -12.69 -22.83
N THR A 18 12.09 -13.44 -23.90
CA THR A 18 13.25 -13.29 -24.80
C THR A 18 13.20 -11.96 -25.56
N PRO A 19 14.34 -11.32 -25.88
CA PRO A 19 14.35 -10.00 -26.51
C PRO A 19 13.93 -10.08 -27.99
N SER A 20 12.85 -9.40 -28.33
CA SER A 20 12.45 -9.14 -29.72
C SER A 20 12.31 -7.65 -29.97
N GLN A 21 12.71 -7.21 -31.18
CA GLN A 21 12.83 -5.82 -31.62
C GLN A 21 11.50 -5.03 -31.55
N ALA A 22 11.60 -3.76 -31.18
CA ALA A 22 10.52 -2.86 -30.81
C ALA A 22 9.70 -2.33 -31.98
N ALA A 23 8.54 -2.94 -32.20
CA ALA A 23 7.31 -2.23 -32.60
C ALA A 23 6.52 -1.90 -31.30
N PRO A 24 5.55 -0.94 -31.29
CA PRO A 24 4.68 -0.74 -30.13
C PRO A 24 4.01 -2.07 -29.80
N GLY A 25 4.52 -2.73 -28.78
CA GLY A 25 4.01 -4.02 -28.33
C GLY A 25 2.79 -3.85 -27.43
N PRO A 26 2.09 -4.95 -27.10
CA PRO A 26 1.05 -4.89 -26.09
C PRO A 26 1.63 -4.34 -24.79
N CYS A 27 0.87 -3.45 -24.12
CA CYS A 27 1.27 -2.91 -22.83
C CYS A 27 1.44 -4.04 -21.79
N PRO A 28 2.41 -3.95 -20.87
CA PRO A 28 2.70 -5.01 -19.91
C PRO A 28 1.61 -5.17 -18.83
N VAL A 29 0.71 -4.20 -18.73
CA VAL A 29 -0.45 -4.21 -17.82
C VAL A 29 -1.71 -3.79 -18.59
N PRO A 30 -2.92 -4.14 -18.10
CA PRO A 30 -4.17 -3.66 -18.69
C PRO A 30 -4.22 -2.13 -18.72
N MET A 31 -4.47 -1.57 -19.90
CA MET A 31 -4.47 -0.13 -20.13
C MET A 31 -5.83 0.37 -20.65
N PRO A 32 -6.19 1.64 -20.35
CA PRO A 32 -7.36 2.26 -20.96
C PRO A 32 -7.18 2.42 -22.49
N ALA A 33 -8.30 2.57 -23.19
CA ALA A 33 -8.29 2.80 -24.63
C ALA A 33 -7.41 4.01 -25.01
N ARG A 34 -6.82 3.96 -26.23
CA ARG A 34 -5.91 4.99 -26.75
C ARG A 34 -4.61 5.14 -25.93
N THR A 35 -4.15 4.10 -25.28
CA THR A 35 -2.85 4.04 -24.63
C THR A 35 -1.87 3.31 -25.53
N SER A 36 -0.70 3.86 -25.72
CA SER A 36 0.46 3.22 -26.35
C SER A 36 1.57 3.06 -25.33
N CYS A 37 2.22 1.89 -25.32
CA CYS A 37 3.40 1.64 -24.50
C CYS A 37 4.64 1.58 -25.40
N GLY A 38 5.78 1.98 -24.83
CA GLY A 38 7.04 1.99 -25.55
C GLY A 38 8.24 2.01 -24.63
N PHE A 39 9.41 2.03 -25.26
CA PHE A 39 10.68 2.15 -24.56
C PHE A 39 11.45 3.38 -25.06
N LEU A 40 12.01 4.10 -24.10
CA LEU A 40 13.04 5.10 -24.33
C LEU A 40 14.40 4.42 -24.23
N GLU A 41 15.18 4.40 -25.31
CA GLU A 41 16.56 3.95 -25.27
C GLU A 41 17.47 5.08 -24.78
N VAL A 42 18.25 4.82 -23.73
CA VAL A 42 19.16 5.77 -23.10
C VAL A 42 20.47 5.07 -22.72
N PRO A 43 21.59 5.82 -22.56
CA PRO A 43 22.79 5.25 -21.98
C PRO A 43 22.53 4.73 -20.56
N GLU A 44 23.09 3.58 -20.19
CA GLU A 44 23.07 3.10 -18.80
C GLU A 44 23.77 4.10 -17.88
N ARG A 45 24.88 4.65 -18.35
CA ARG A 45 25.61 5.76 -17.71
C ARG A 45 25.89 6.84 -18.75
N ARG A 46 25.57 8.09 -18.42
CA ARG A 46 25.82 9.21 -19.35
C ARG A 46 27.29 9.63 -19.42
N ASP A 47 28.08 9.29 -18.40
CA ASP A 47 29.53 9.47 -18.40
C ASP A 47 30.30 8.32 -19.06
N ALA A 48 29.64 7.20 -19.40
CA ALA A 48 30.15 6.04 -20.12
C ALA A 48 29.03 5.47 -21.01
N PRO A 49 28.72 6.09 -22.17
CA PRO A 49 27.45 5.92 -22.89
C PRO A 49 27.41 4.67 -23.81
N GLU A 50 28.42 3.81 -23.79
CA GLU A 50 28.56 2.68 -24.70
C GLU A 50 27.43 1.66 -24.53
N ARG A 51 27.02 1.41 -23.28
CA ARG A 51 25.91 0.50 -22.96
C ARG A 51 24.59 1.26 -22.92
N LYS A 52 23.60 0.74 -23.60
CA LYS A 52 22.24 1.28 -23.60
C LYS A 52 21.28 0.40 -22.83
N ILE A 53 20.28 1.04 -22.23
CA ILE A 53 19.16 0.43 -21.54
C ILE A 53 17.85 0.98 -22.11
N ARG A 54 16.73 0.36 -21.75
CA ARG A 54 15.40 0.75 -22.22
C ARG A 54 14.50 1.08 -21.03
N VAL A 55 14.05 2.33 -20.95
CA VAL A 55 13.14 2.82 -19.92
C VAL A 55 11.71 2.72 -20.44
N GLY A 56 10.85 2.01 -19.71
CA GLY A 56 9.46 1.83 -20.08
C GLY A 56 8.62 3.09 -19.89
N TYR A 57 7.68 3.35 -20.79
CA TYR A 57 6.68 4.41 -20.63
C TYR A 57 5.36 4.04 -21.30
N ALA A 58 4.29 4.68 -20.84
CA ALA A 58 3.00 4.64 -21.51
C ALA A 58 2.47 6.06 -21.77
N VAL A 59 1.84 6.26 -22.92
CA VAL A 59 1.18 7.52 -23.30
C VAL A 59 -0.30 7.24 -23.55
N ARG A 60 -1.16 7.80 -22.72
CA ARG A 60 -2.61 7.76 -22.91
C ARG A 60 -3.05 9.10 -23.46
N LEU A 61 -3.56 9.08 -24.70
CA LEU A 61 -4.05 10.30 -25.37
C LEU A 61 -5.41 10.71 -24.83
N SER A 62 -5.58 11.99 -24.53
CA SER A 62 -6.87 12.57 -24.16
C SER A 62 -7.92 12.38 -25.26
N THR A 63 -9.16 12.17 -24.85
CA THR A 63 -10.34 12.12 -25.74
C THR A 63 -11.17 13.41 -25.70
N ALA A 64 -10.75 14.41 -24.92
CA ALA A 64 -11.45 15.66 -24.81
C ALA A 64 -11.40 16.47 -26.13
N ALA A 65 -12.50 17.10 -26.50
CA ALA A 65 -12.56 17.98 -27.66
C ALA A 65 -11.58 19.17 -27.53
N ASN A 66 -11.39 19.66 -26.31
CA ASN A 66 -10.46 20.75 -25.97
C ASN A 66 -9.16 20.24 -25.36
N ARG A 67 -8.55 19.21 -25.98
CA ARG A 67 -7.28 18.65 -25.52
C ARG A 67 -6.23 19.73 -25.37
N LYS A 68 -5.58 19.78 -24.20
CA LYS A 68 -4.49 20.71 -23.90
C LYS A 68 -3.16 20.17 -24.44
N PRO A 69 -2.24 21.05 -24.89
CA PRO A 69 -0.97 20.62 -25.49
C PRO A 69 0.09 20.17 -24.48
N ASP A 70 -0.13 20.43 -23.19
CA ASP A 70 0.78 20.19 -22.08
C ASP A 70 0.33 18.96 -21.27
N PRO A 71 0.90 17.77 -21.52
CA PRO A 71 0.53 16.55 -20.82
C PRO A 71 0.93 16.58 -19.34
N VAL A 72 0.38 15.63 -18.57
CA VAL A 72 0.89 15.32 -17.23
C VAL A 72 1.80 14.12 -17.34
N VAL A 73 3.05 14.26 -16.90
CA VAL A 73 3.99 13.14 -16.74
C VAL A 73 4.05 12.75 -15.27
N TYR A 74 3.85 11.46 -15.01
CA TYR A 74 3.81 10.88 -13.67
C TYR A 74 4.88 9.82 -13.50
N MET A 75 5.52 9.83 -12.33
CA MET A 75 6.41 8.76 -11.86
C MET A 75 6.04 8.38 -10.43
N SER A 76 5.94 7.09 -10.16
CA SER A 76 5.76 6.55 -8.80
C SER A 76 7.05 6.70 -7.96
N GLY A 77 6.89 6.62 -6.64
CA GLY A 77 7.99 6.70 -5.69
C GLY A 77 8.81 5.39 -5.58
N GLY A 78 9.02 4.96 -4.39
CA GLY A 78 9.86 3.83 -4.02
C GLY A 78 11.18 4.32 -3.41
N PRO A 79 12.32 4.21 -4.08
CA PRO A 79 12.53 3.89 -5.51
C PRO A 79 12.02 2.51 -5.90
N ALA A 80 11.89 2.27 -7.20
CA ALA A 80 11.46 1.01 -7.82
C ALA A 80 9.95 0.72 -7.88
N SER A 81 9.07 1.64 -7.46
CA SER A 81 7.63 1.44 -7.62
C SER A 81 7.19 1.64 -9.08
N ALA A 82 6.31 0.76 -9.57
CA ALA A 82 5.80 0.81 -10.94
C ALA A 82 4.80 1.97 -11.15
N SER A 83 4.94 2.70 -12.26
CA SER A 83 4.13 3.87 -12.61
C SER A 83 2.94 3.53 -13.52
N MET A 84 3.14 2.62 -14.48
CA MET A 84 2.16 2.32 -15.54
C MET A 84 0.81 1.86 -15.02
N GLN A 85 0.77 1.20 -13.87
CA GLN A 85 -0.47 0.71 -13.25
C GLN A 85 -1.45 1.84 -12.91
N LEU A 86 -0.95 3.07 -12.70
CA LEU A 86 -1.77 4.24 -12.39
C LEU A 86 -2.27 5.01 -13.62
N THR A 87 -1.91 4.60 -14.84
CA THR A 87 -2.32 5.29 -16.09
C THR A 87 -3.82 5.48 -16.19
N ALA A 88 -4.62 4.45 -15.88
CA ALA A 88 -6.08 4.54 -15.91
C ALA A 88 -6.64 5.50 -14.87
N PHE A 89 -6.08 5.50 -13.66
CA PHE A 89 -6.47 6.40 -12.58
C PHE A 89 -6.17 7.86 -12.94
N LEU A 90 -4.94 8.15 -13.38
CA LEU A 90 -4.49 9.49 -13.74
C LEU A 90 -5.24 10.03 -14.96
N SER A 91 -5.61 9.20 -15.93
CA SER A 91 -6.38 9.62 -17.09
C SER A 91 -7.81 10.08 -16.74
N ARG A 92 -8.38 9.57 -15.65
CA ARG A 92 -9.65 10.10 -15.10
C ARG A 92 -9.46 11.40 -14.34
N MET A 93 -8.29 11.57 -13.71
CA MET A 93 -7.95 12.80 -12.99
C MET A 93 -7.64 13.98 -13.93
N PHE A 94 -7.07 13.70 -15.11
CA PHE A 94 -6.71 14.70 -16.13
C PHE A 94 -7.37 14.38 -17.49
N PRO A 95 -8.70 14.52 -17.62
CA PRO A 95 -9.41 14.07 -18.82
C PRO A 95 -9.11 14.91 -20.07
N ASP A 96 -8.70 16.17 -19.91
CA ASP A 96 -8.41 17.12 -20.99
C ASP A 96 -6.93 17.12 -21.43
N ARG A 97 -6.06 16.32 -20.79
CA ARG A 97 -4.63 16.24 -21.09
C ARG A 97 -4.22 14.81 -21.39
N ASP A 98 -3.17 14.68 -22.18
CA ASP A 98 -2.48 13.40 -22.27
C ASP A 98 -1.83 13.06 -20.93
N VAL A 99 -1.78 11.78 -20.62
CA VAL A 99 -1.09 11.25 -19.44
C VAL A 99 0.08 10.40 -19.89
N VAL A 100 1.27 10.75 -19.45
CA VAL A 100 2.49 9.98 -19.65
C VAL A 100 2.87 9.37 -18.31
N THR A 101 2.92 8.05 -18.23
CA THR A 101 3.50 7.35 -17.08
C THR A 101 4.86 6.83 -17.49
N VAL A 102 5.90 7.22 -16.75
CA VAL A 102 7.28 6.80 -17.01
C VAL A 102 7.78 5.93 -15.88
N GLU A 103 8.39 4.82 -16.25
CA GLU A 103 9.05 3.91 -15.31
C GLU A 103 10.43 4.45 -14.91
N GLN A 104 10.91 4.06 -13.75
CA GLN A 104 12.30 4.27 -13.41
C GLN A 104 13.18 3.26 -14.19
N ARG A 105 14.40 3.66 -14.59
CA ARG A 105 15.38 2.71 -15.13
C ARG A 105 15.61 1.58 -14.12
N GLY A 106 15.66 0.35 -14.57
CA GLY A 106 15.84 -0.80 -13.68
C GLY A 106 14.58 -1.27 -12.93
N SER A 107 13.45 -0.57 -13.06
CA SER A 107 12.16 -1.05 -12.51
C SER A 107 11.55 -2.15 -13.37
N ARG A 108 10.49 -2.78 -12.87
CA ARG A 108 9.80 -3.96 -13.46
C ARG A 108 9.51 -3.86 -14.95
N TYR A 109 9.11 -2.70 -15.43
CA TYR A 109 8.73 -2.50 -16.83
C TYR A 109 9.79 -1.76 -17.64
N SER A 110 11.00 -1.66 -17.12
CA SER A 110 12.21 -1.21 -17.83
C SER A 110 13.13 -2.39 -18.13
N GLN A 111 14.15 -2.19 -18.96
CA GLN A 111 15.07 -3.26 -19.34
C GLN A 111 16.52 -2.76 -19.25
N PRO A 112 17.34 -3.43 -18.44
CA PRO A 112 17.01 -4.57 -17.58
C PRO A 112 16.15 -4.19 -16.40
N ALA A 113 15.36 -5.13 -15.85
CA ALA A 113 14.75 -5.00 -14.52
C ALA A 113 15.75 -5.52 -13.47
N LEU A 114 15.98 -4.73 -12.44
CA LEU A 114 16.97 -5.05 -11.40
C LEU A 114 16.32 -5.79 -10.22
N ALA A 115 15.71 -6.93 -10.50
CA ALA A 115 15.14 -7.80 -9.47
C ALA A 115 16.26 -8.49 -8.67
N CYS A 116 16.11 -8.51 -7.34
CA CYS A 116 17.01 -9.20 -6.41
C CYS A 116 16.22 -10.17 -5.52
N PRO A 117 15.74 -11.29 -6.06
CA PRO A 117 14.99 -12.27 -5.26
C PRO A 117 15.83 -12.85 -4.12
N GLU A 118 17.15 -12.87 -4.24
CA GLU A 118 18.09 -13.29 -3.19
C GLU A 118 17.92 -12.42 -1.94
N THR A 119 17.79 -11.11 -2.13
CA THR A 119 17.61 -10.14 -1.05
C THR A 119 16.23 -10.31 -0.40
N ALA A 120 15.17 -10.43 -1.19
CA ALA A 120 13.81 -10.67 -0.69
C ALA A 120 13.74 -11.96 0.14
N GLN A 121 14.36 -13.06 -0.33
CA GLN A 121 14.42 -14.32 0.40
C GLN A 121 15.16 -14.18 1.72
N ALA A 122 16.28 -13.43 1.76
CA ALA A 122 17.03 -13.20 2.99
C ALA A 122 16.20 -12.39 4.01
N MET A 123 15.47 -11.38 3.56
CA MET A 123 14.58 -10.58 4.41
C MET A 123 13.46 -11.44 5.02
N LEU A 124 12.77 -12.25 4.21
CA LEU A 124 11.76 -13.20 4.70
C LEU A 124 12.36 -14.26 5.63
N GLY A 125 13.59 -14.69 5.34
CA GLY A 125 14.32 -15.67 6.12
C GLY A 125 14.58 -15.24 7.57
N ARG A 126 14.73 -13.94 7.82
CA ARG A 126 14.91 -13.38 9.18
C ARG A 126 13.73 -13.62 10.11
N LEU A 127 12.53 -13.71 9.56
CA LEU A 127 11.32 -13.98 10.33
C LEU A 127 11.15 -15.47 10.68
N ARG A 128 12.00 -16.37 10.15
CA ARG A 128 11.92 -17.79 10.45
C ARG A 128 12.46 -18.10 11.85
N PRO A 129 11.93 -19.14 12.54
CA PRO A 129 12.31 -19.47 13.91
C PRO A 129 13.78 -19.85 14.08
N ARG A 130 14.41 -20.38 13.03
CA ARG A 130 15.85 -20.72 13.02
C ARG A 130 16.59 -19.59 12.31
N PRO A 131 17.58 -18.97 12.97
CA PRO A 131 18.39 -17.96 12.30
C PRO A 131 19.07 -18.57 11.08
N ALA A 132 19.12 -17.82 9.99
CA ALA A 132 19.87 -18.18 8.81
C ALA A 132 21.36 -18.30 9.14
N ALA A 133 22.08 -19.18 8.43
CA ALA A 133 23.52 -19.19 8.51
C ALA A 133 24.10 -17.84 8.04
N PRO A 134 25.29 -17.41 8.49
CA PRO A 134 25.90 -16.14 8.05
C PRO A 134 25.99 -16.00 6.53
N ALA A 135 26.20 -17.11 5.80
CA ALA A 135 26.20 -17.14 4.33
C ALA A 135 24.84 -16.83 3.70
N ASP A 136 23.75 -16.95 4.45
CA ASP A 136 22.39 -16.64 4.03
C ASP A 136 21.91 -15.29 4.56
N GLY A 137 22.79 -14.53 5.22
CA GLY A 137 22.52 -13.18 5.72
C GLY A 137 22.24 -12.18 4.59
N LEU A 138 21.66 -11.03 4.95
CA LEU A 138 21.22 -10.02 4.01
C LEU A 138 22.38 -9.48 3.15
N ALA A 139 23.54 -9.16 3.75
CA ALA A 139 24.72 -8.70 3.02
C ALA A 139 25.22 -9.73 2.00
N ALA A 140 25.26 -11.01 2.39
CA ALA A 140 25.68 -12.09 1.48
C ALA A 140 24.68 -12.26 0.33
N ALA A 141 23.37 -12.21 0.59
CA ALA A 141 22.33 -12.26 -0.42
C ALA A 141 22.39 -11.07 -1.38
N ALA A 142 22.58 -9.87 -0.85
CA ALA A 142 22.76 -8.66 -1.64
C ALA A 142 24.00 -8.73 -2.53
N ASN A 143 25.12 -9.26 -2.03
CA ASN A 143 26.32 -9.48 -2.85
C ASN A 143 26.07 -10.49 -3.98
N ARG A 144 25.38 -11.61 -3.71
CA ARG A 144 25.00 -12.55 -4.79
C ARG A 144 24.16 -11.88 -5.87
N CYS A 145 23.19 -11.04 -5.47
CA CYS A 145 22.42 -10.26 -6.45
C CYS A 145 23.32 -9.32 -7.25
N ARG A 146 24.16 -8.50 -6.59
CA ARG A 146 25.11 -7.59 -7.25
C ARG A 146 25.99 -8.34 -8.25
N ASP A 147 26.57 -9.45 -7.84
CA ASP A 147 27.52 -10.20 -8.67
C ASP A 147 26.81 -10.81 -9.88
N ARG A 148 25.59 -11.34 -9.72
CA ARG A 148 24.75 -11.80 -10.84
C ARG A 148 24.42 -10.66 -11.81
N LEU A 149 24.07 -9.47 -11.32
CA LEU A 149 23.81 -8.31 -12.16
C LEU A 149 25.07 -7.86 -12.93
N ARG A 150 26.24 -7.90 -12.28
CA ARG A 150 27.55 -7.61 -12.92
C ARG A 150 27.89 -8.64 -14.00
N GLU A 151 27.64 -9.92 -13.78
CA GLU A 151 27.81 -10.99 -14.78
C GLU A 151 26.94 -10.76 -16.01
N GLN A 152 25.77 -10.12 -15.84
CA GLN A 152 24.91 -9.66 -16.94
C GLN A 152 25.40 -8.35 -17.60
N GLY A 153 26.55 -7.85 -17.17
CA GLY A 153 27.16 -6.62 -17.66
C GLY A 153 26.50 -5.34 -17.16
N ILE A 154 25.67 -5.40 -16.10
CA ILE A 154 24.95 -4.24 -15.55
C ILE A 154 25.90 -3.46 -14.62
N ASP A 155 25.96 -2.14 -14.85
CA ASP A 155 26.72 -1.20 -14.01
C ASP A 155 25.76 -0.43 -13.06
N LEU A 156 25.68 -0.89 -11.81
CA LEU A 156 24.78 -0.31 -10.81
C LEU A 156 25.03 1.20 -10.55
N ARG A 157 26.19 1.74 -10.94
CA ARG A 157 26.50 3.18 -10.83
C ARG A 157 25.62 4.05 -11.72
N GLY A 158 25.02 3.45 -12.76
CA GLY A 158 24.07 4.12 -13.65
C GLY A 158 22.65 4.23 -13.12
N TYR A 159 22.36 3.73 -11.90
CA TYR A 159 21.00 3.67 -11.34
C TYR A 159 20.92 4.57 -10.09
N ASN A 160 20.70 5.86 -10.33
CA ASN A 160 20.61 6.90 -9.30
C ASN A 160 19.63 8.01 -9.75
N THR A 161 19.28 8.90 -8.85
CA THR A 161 18.29 9.98 -9.06
C THR A 161 18.62 10.87 -10.26
N LYS A 162 19.88 11.27 -10.42
CA LYS A 162 20.32 12.12 -11.53
C LYS A 162 20.11 11.47 -12.89
N GLU A 163 20.46 10.20 -13.02
CA GLU A 163 20.27 9.44 -14.26
C GLU A 163 18.78 9.22 -14.58
N ILE A 164 17.94 8.97 -13.54
CA ILE A 164 16.48 8.85 -13.69
C ILE A 164 15.87 10.19 -14.15
N ALA A 165 16.28 11.31 -13.56
CA ALA A 165 15.81 12.64 -13.97
C ALA A 165 16.16 12.96 -15.43
N ALA A 166 17.39 12.62 -15.85
CA ALA A 166 17.81 12.81 -17.23
C ALA A 166 17.05 11.93 -18.23
N ASP A 167 16.54 10.76 -17.81
CA ASP A 167 15.65 9.95 -18.65
C ASP A 167 14.31 10.62 -18.87
N VAL A 168 13.76 11.25 -17.85
CA VAL A 168 12.50 11.99 -17.96
C VAL A 168 12.65 13.16 -18.96
N VAL A 169 13.73 13.92 -18.86
CA VAL A 169 14.03 15.00 -19.84
C VAL A 169 14.10 14.44 -21.27
N ALA A 170 14.89 13.38 -21.47
CA ALA A 170 15.03 12.75 -22.78
C ALA A 170 13.70 12.18 -23.32
N LEU A 171 12.80 11.72 -22.44
CA LEU A 171 11.48 11.26 -22.85
C LEU A 171 10.61 12.41 -23.37
N ARG A 172 10.63 13.59 -22.76
CA ARG A 172 9.90 14.76 -23.28
C ARG A 172 10.33 15.09 -24.69
N GLU A 173 11.63 15.17 -24.91
CA GLU A 173 12.22 15.44 -26.22
C GLU A 173 11.81 14.40 -27.27
N LYS A 174 11.92 13.09 -26.92
CA LYS A 174 11.49 12.00 -27.79
C LYS A 174 10.02 12.07 -28.18
N LEU A 175 9.16 12.43 -27.23
CA LEU A 175 7.70 12.54 -27.45
C LEU A 175 7.30 13.84 -28.14
N GLY A 176 8.20 14.83 -28.26
CA GLY A 176 7.99 16.10 -28.94
C GLY A 176 7.05 17.08 -28.22
N TYR A 177 6.86 16.91 -26.90
CA TYR A 177 6.09 17.88 -26.11
C TYR A 177 6.92 19.14 -25.83
N ALA A 178 6.38 20.31 -26.17
CA ALA A 178 7.06 21.58 -25.89
C ALA A 178 7.19 21.82 -24.39
N LYS A 179 6.10 21.61 -23.64
CA LYS A 179 6.05 21.69 -22.18
C LYS A 179 5.19 20.59 -21.62
N TRP A 180 5.46 20.20 -20.37
CA TRP A 180 4.63 19.26 -19.61
C TRP A 180 4.49 19.65 -18.15
N ASN A 181 3.56 18.99 -17.45
CA ASN A 181 3.34 19.15 -16.02
C ASN A 181 3.91 17.92 -15.31
N LEU A 182 4.85 18.13 -14.40
CA LEU A 182 5.49 17.05 -13.66
C LEU A 182 4.63 16.66 -12.46
N PHE A 183 4.50 15.37 -12.20
CA PHE A 183 3.82 14.84 -11.02
C PHE A 183 4.64 13.70 -10.41
N GLY A 184 5.26 13.97 -9.27
CA GLY A 184 6.03 13.01 -8.48
C GLY A 184 5.36 12.69 -7.15
N VAL A 185 5.63 11.49 -6.64
CA VAL A 185 5.16 11.02 -5.35
C VAL A 185 6.33 10.42 -4.56
N SER A 186 6.47 10.79 -3.27
CA SER A 186 7.51 10.19 -2.43
C SER A 186 8.91 10.39 -3.02
N TYR A 187 9.70 9.35 -3.19
CA TYR A 187 11.03 9.40 -3.80
C TYR A 187 11.05 10.17 -5.13
N SER A 188 10.08 9.94 -6.01
CA SER A 188 10.08 10.61 -7.33
C SER A 188 9.85 12.12 -7.26
N THR A 189 9.46 12.67 -6.11
CA THR A 189 9.43 14.13 -5.93
C THR A 189 10.82 14.75 -6.07
N ARG A 190 11.89 14.08 -5.60
CA ARG A 190 13.28 14.48 -5.87
C ARG A 190 13.58 14.47 -7.36
N VAL A 191 13.24 13.37 -8.04
CA VAL A 191 13.42 13.25 -9.49
C VAL A 191 12.75 14.41 -10.23
N MET A 192 11.50 14.76 -9.86
CA MET A 192 10.76 15.83 -10.54
C MET A 192 11.33 17.23 -10.28
N VAL A 193 11.92 17.48 -9.11
CA VAL A 193 12.64 18.74 -8.83
C VAL A 193 13.90 18.81 -9.69
N ASP A 194 14.66 17.72 -9.81
CA ASP A 194 15.86 17.63 -10.66
C ASP A 194 15.51 17.83 -12.14
N VAL A 195 14.42 17.22 -12.63
CA VAL A 195 13.91 17.44 -13.99
C VAL A 195 13.58 18.91 -14.22
N ALA A 196 12.86 19.55 -13.27
CA ALA A 196 12.48 20.95 -13.40
C ALA A 196 13.67 21.91 -13.36
N ALA A 197 14.76 21.53 -12.68
CA ALA A 197 16.01 22.28 -12.68
C ALA A 197 16.83 22.08 -13.97
N ALA A 198 16.84 20.86 -14.51
CA ALA A 198 17.58 20.50 -15.71
C ALA A 198 16.92 20.98 -17.01
N ASP A 199 15.57 21.06 -17.04
CA ASP A 199 14.77 21.42 -18.21
C ASP A 199 13.72 22.50 -17.89
N PRO A 200 14.14 23.71 -17.44
CA PRO A 200 13.22 24.74 -16.96
C PRO A 200 12.26 25.25 -18.04
N GLU A 201 12.64 25.21 -19.32
CA GLU A 201 11.80 25.64 -20.43
C GLU A 201 10.77 24.56 -20.82
N GLY A 202 11.06 23.29 -20.57
CA GLY A 202 10.17 22.15 -20.83
C GLY A 202 9.14 21.92 -19.72
N VAL A 203 9.26 22.56 -18.56
CA VAL A 203 8.38 22.35 -17.42
C VAL A 203 7.41 23.52 -17.24
N ARG A 204 6.11 23.23 -17.21
CA ARG A 204 5.04 24.19 -16.98
C ARG A 204 4.66 24.30 -15.51
N SER A 205 4.57 23.18 -14.82
CA SER A 205 4.25 23.11 -13.39
C SER A 205 4.76 21.81 -12.77
N VAL A 206 4.89 21.77 -11.44
CA VAL A 206 5.38 20.63 -10.68
C VAL A 206 4.42 20.31 -9.54
N VAL A 207 3.96 19.07 -9.44
CA VAL A 207 3.20 18.53 -8.31
C VAL A 207 4.10 17.57 -7.53
N LEU A 208 4.25 17.83 -6.24
CA LEU A 208 5.06 17.04 -5.31
C LEU A 208 4.15 16.50 -4.20
N ASP A 209 3.68 15.29 -4.36
CA ASP A 209 2.87 14.62 -3.33
C ASP A 209 3.76 13.85 -2.38
N SER A 210 3.58 14.07 -1.08
CA SER A 210 4.42 13.44 -0.05
C SER A 210 5.91 13.75 -0.31
N TYR A 211 6.22 15.03 -0.31
CA TYR A 211 7.51 15.57 -0.74
C TYR A 211 8.66 15.08 0.13
N LEU A 212 9.65 14.46 -0.50
CA LEU A 212 10.91 14.00 0.08
C LEU A 212 12.06 14.92 -0.39
N PRO A 213 12.40 15.98 0.35
CA PRO A 213 13.49 16.87 -0.04
C PRO A 213 14.86 16.20 0.11
N GLU A 214 15.84 16.61 -0.71
CA GLU A 214 17.23 16.09 -0.61
C GLU A 214 17.94 16.47 0.69
N SER A 215 17.52 17.57 1.33
CA SER A 215 18.11 18.07 2.57
C SER A 215 17.78 17.26 3.82
N VAL A 216 16.98 16.20 3.69
CA VAL A 216 16.51 15.38 4.82
C VAL A 216 17.41 14.17 5.00
N SER A 217 17.93 13.97 6.21
CA SER A 217 18.59 12.73 6.62
C SER A 217 17.52 11.70 6.98
N TRP A 218 16.99 11.02 5.98
CA TRP A 218 15.78 10.19 6.11
C TRP A 218 15.94 9.07 7.15
N TYR A 219 17.09 8.37 7.15
CA TYR A 219 17.35 7.28 8.09
C TYR A 219 17.55 7.76 9.52
N ASP A 220 18.22 8.90 9.70
CA ASP A 220 18.47 9.48 11.04
C ASP A 220 17.18 9.96 11.72
N ASP A 221 16.18 10.37 10.93
CA ASP A 221 14.91 10.90 11.41
C ASP A 221 13.77 9.86 11.51
N PHE A 222 13.94 8.66 10.99
CA PHE A 222 12.84 7.71 10.75
C PHE A 222 12.13 7.27 12.04
N ASP A 223 12.87 6.91 13.10
CA ASP A 223 12.29 6.53 14.40
C ASP A 223 11.42 7.64 14.98
N ARG A 224 11.89 8.88 14.88
CA ARG A 224 11.14 10.05 15.31
C ARG A 224 9.88 10.25 14.48
N ASN A 225 9.97 10.09 13.18
CA ASN A 225 8.84 10.25 12.27
C ASN A 225 7.74 9.23 12.58
N LEU A 226 8.11 7.97 12.82
CA LEU A 226 7.17 6.92 13.20
C LEU A 226 6.52 7.23 14.56
N ALA A 227 7.30 7.62 15.57
CA ALA A 227 6.79 7.99 16.89
C ALA A 227 5.83 9.19 16.81
N ASP A 228 6.12 10.19 15.98
CA ASP A 228 5.27 11.35 15.75
C ASP A 228 3.96 10.95 15.04
N ALA A 229 3.99 10.03 14.07
CA ALA A 229 2.79 9.51 13.41
C ALA A 229 1.89 8.76 14.40
N MET A 230 2.47 7.90 15.24
CA MET A 230 1.74 7.20 16.32
C MET A 230 1.12 8.17 17.34
N ALA A 231 1.83 9.24 17.68
CA ALA A 231 1.30 10.28 18.58
C ALA A 231 0.11 11.02 17.95
N ARG A 232 0.19 11.37 16.66
CA ARG A 232 -0.92 12.03 15.92
C ARG A 232 -2.14 11.13 15.76
N LEU A 233 -1.94 9.82 15.71
CA LEU A 233 -3.00 8.81 15.71
C LEU A 233 -3.56 8.55 17.12
N GLY A 234 -2.93 9.09 18.17
CA GLY A 234 -3.36 8.91 19.56
C GLY A 234 -3.00 7.54 20.16
N VAL A 235 -2.02 6.84 19.60
CA VAL A 235 -1.63 5.47 20.01
C VAL A 235 -0.15 5.31 20.34
N ARG A 236 0.53 6.39 20.69
CA ARG A 236 1.95 6.34 21.02
C ARG A 236 2.25 5.38 22.17
N GLU A 237 1.54 5.51 23.29
CA GLU A 237 1.72 4.64 24.46
C GLU A 237 1.40 3.17 24.14
N PRO A 238 0.24 2.81 23.56
CA PRO A 238 -0.01 1.43 23.11
C PRO A 238 1.08 0.88 22.16
N PHE A 239 1.59 1.70 21.25
CA PHE A 239 2.68 1.31 20.35
C PHE A 239 3.96 0.98 21.13
N GLU A 240 4.38 1.82 22.06
CA GLU A 240 5.58 1.58 22.89
C GLU A 240 5.40 0.32 23.77
N VAL A 241 4.21 0.11 24.34
CA VAL A 241 3.86 -1.11 25.11
C VAL A 241 3.94 -2.35 24.23
N MET A 242 3.37 -2.31 23.04
CA MET A 242 3.42 -3.41 22.07
C MET A 242 4.86 -3.76 21.70
N VAL A 243 5.67 -2.77 21.32
CA VAL A 243 7.08 -2.98 20.94
C VAL A 243 7.86 -3.58 22.10
N ALA A 244 7.73 -3.03 23.30
CA ALA A 244 8.42 -3.54 24.47
C ALA A 244 7.98 -4.97 24.85
N ARG A 245 6.70 -5.30 24.74
CA ARG A 245 6.16 -6.65 24.97
C ARG A 245 6.72 -7.65 23.98
N LEU A 246 6.63 -7.34 22.68
CA LEU A 246 7.06 -8.24 21.59
C LEU A 246 8.59 -8.39 21.54
N ASN A 247 9.34 -7.38 21.97
CA ASN A 247 10.81 -7.53 22.11
C ASN A 247 11.19 -8.49 23.23
N ARG A 248 10.39 -8.57 24.31
CA ARG A 248 10.61 -9.58 25.37
C ARG A 248 10.10 -10.96 24.97
N THR A 249 8.93 -11.02 24.35
CA THR A 249 8.26 -12.27 23.96
C THR A 249 7.76 -12.13 22.51
N PRO A 250 8.59 -12.45 21.51
CA PRO A 250 8.23 -12.34 20.11
C PRO A 250 6.98 -13.14 19.75
N ALA A 251 6.10 -12.54 18.96
CA ALA A 251 4.92 -13.21 18.44
C ALA A 251 5.29 -14.36 17.50
N ARG A 252 4.45 -15.40 17.50
CA ARG A 252 4.53 -16.51 16.55
C ARG A 252 3.25 -16.57 15.75
N VAL A 253 3.34 -16.25 14.47
CA VAL A 253 2.19 -16.10 13.59
C VAL A 253 2.39 -16.91 12.32
N ALA A 254 1.37 -17.65 11.89
CA ALA A 254 1.39 -18.33 10.60
C ALA A 254 1.27 -17.26 9.49
N VAL A 255 2.25 -17.22 8.58
CA VAL A 255 2.31 -16.27 7.46
C VAL A 255 2.58 -17.01 6.16
N LEU A 256 2.15 -16.45 5.05
CA LEU A 256 2.43 -16.98 3.72
C LEU A 256 3.82 -16.53 3.25
N ASP A 257 4.66 -17.48 2.82
CA ASP A 257 5.84 -17.18 2.03
C ASP A 257 5.40 -16.96 0.58
N PRO A 258 5.43 -15.73 0.05
CA PRO A 258 4.90 -15.42 -1.29
C PRO A 258 5.77 -15.97 -2.41
N LEU A 259 7.05 -16.28 -2.14
CA LEU A 259 7.99 -16.84 -3.10
C LEU A 259 7.82 -18.35 -3.24
N LEU A 260 7.47 -19.03 -2.15
CA LEU A 260 7.32 -20.49 -2.11
C LEU A 260 5.86 -20.95 -2.15
N GLY A 261 4.89 -20.05 -1.96
CA GLY A 261 3.47 -20.38 -1.86
C GLY A 261 3.11 -21.27 -0.67
N ARG A 262 3.91 -21.22 0.41
CA ARG A 262 3.75 -22.09 1.59
C ARG A 262 3.67 -21.26 2.87
N GLU A 263 2.84 -21.72 3.81
CA GLU A 263 2.81 -21.10 5.13
C GLU A 263 4.04 -21.53 5.97
N PHE A 264 4.52 -20.60 6.77
CA PHE A 264 5.50 -20.86 7.81
C PHE A 264 5.16 -20.08 9.07
N THR A 265 5.66 -20.49 10.22
CA THR A 265 5.51 -19.73 11.45
C THR A 265 6.58 -18.66 11.51
N ALA A 266 6.18 -17.39 11.35
CA ALA A 266 7.07 -16.25 11.56
C ALA A 266 7.25 -15.99 13.06
N ARG A 267 8.47 -15.58 13.43
CA ARG A 267 8.81 -15.06 14.75
C ARG A 267 9.10 -13.58 14.61
N MET A 268 8.22 -12.73 15.15
CA MET A 268 8.30 -11.28 15.00
C MET A 268 8.54 -10.60 16.35
N SER A 269 9.65 -9.90 16.45
CA SER A 269 9.95 -9.01 17.58
C SER A 269 9.15 -7.70 17.47
N GLY A 270 9.18 -6.88 18.51
CA GLY A 270 8.58 -5.55 18.47
C GLY A 270 9.20 -4.64 17.43
N ASP A 271 10.50 -4.77 17.19
CA ASP A 271 11.23 -3.99 16.19
C ASP A 271 10.83 -4.42 14.75
N ASP A 272 10.59 -5.72 14.52
CA ASP A 272 10.07 -6.22 13.23
C ASP A 272 8.67 -5.69 12.98
N VAL A 273 7.78 -5.74 14.00
CA VAL A 273 6.41 -5.22 13.88
C VAL A 273 6.40 -3.70 13.69
N ALA A 274 7.28 -2.97 14.37
CA ALA A 274 7.42 -1.53 14.17
C ALA A 274 7.85 -1.18 12.74
N THR A 275 8.78 -1.96 12.16
CA THR A 275 9.19 -1.82 10.76
C THR A 275 8.01 -2.06 9.80
N ILE A 276 7.28 -3.16 9.98
CA ILE A 276 6.12 -3.49 9.15
C ILE A 276 5.03 -2.41 9.26
N LEU A 277 4.77 -1.91 10.47
CA LEU A 277 3.80 -0.83 10.68
C LEU A 277 4.24 0.49 10.03
N ALA A 278 5.52 0.82 10.04
CA ALA A 278 6.02 2.02 9.39
C ALA A 278 5.75 2.02 7.89
N GLU A 279 5.95 0.87 7.23
CA GLU A 279 5.62 0.68 5.82
C GLU A 279 4.10 0.65 5.59
N ALA A 280 3.36 -0.10 6.41
CA ALA A 280 1.91 -0.23 6.29
C ALA A 280 1.16 1.10 6.49
N LEU A 281 1.67 2.00 7.35
CA LEU A 281 1.09 3.33 7.58
C LEU A 281 1.24 4.28 6.39
N GLN A 282 1.95 3.91 5.34
CA GLN A 282 1.89 4.63 4.07
C GLN A 282 0.51 4.50 3.43
N ASP A 283 -0.21 3.42 3.69
CA ASP A 283 -1.58 3.23 3.23
C ASP A 283 -2.59 3.96 4.15
N ALA A 284 -3.47 4.75 3.53
CA ALA A 284 -4.48 5.52 4.25
C ALA A 284 -5.55 4.63 4.92
N GLU A 285 -5.87 3.48 4.34
CA GLU A 285 -6.83 2.54 4.92
C GLU A 285 -6.24 1.89 6.17
N VAL A 286 -4.95 1.49 6.12
CA VAL A 286 -4.24 0.98 7.30
C VAL A 286 -4.14 2.06 8.37
N THR A 287 -3.80 3.29 7.99
CA THR A 287 -3.75 4.43 8.91
C THR A 287 -5.08 4.65 9.63
N ALA A 288 -6.21 4.48 8.92
CA ALA A 288 -7.54 4.61 9.52
C ALA A 288 -7.83 3.56 10.60
N VAL A 289 -7.31 2.34 10.46
CA VAL A 289 -7.52 1.24 11.44
C VAL A 289 -6.40 1.12 12.47
N ALA A 290 -5.28 1.80 12.27
CA ALA A 290 -4.10 1.71 13.13
C ALA A 290 -4.40 1.94 14.63
N PRO A 291 -5.28 2.89 15.04
CA PRO A 291 -5.60 3.05 16.47
C PRO A 291 -6.20 1.80 17.11
N ALA A 292 -7.11 1.13 16.44
CA ALA A 292 -7.72 -0.10 16.94
C ALA A 292 -6.72 -1.27 16.93
N LEU A 293 -5.99 -1.43 15.81
CA LEU A 293 -5.00 -2.47 15.60
C LEU A 293 -3.87 -2.41 16.63
N VAL A 294 -3.20 -1.25 16.77
CA VAL A 294 -2.06 -1.07 17.70
C VAL A 294 -2.51 -1.28 19.15
N SER A 295 -3.69 -0.79 19.51
CA SER A 295 -4.25 -1.00 20.86
C SER A 295 -4.55 -2.47 21.13
N ALA A 296 -5.01 -3.24 20.14
CA ALA A 296 -5.26 -4.67 20.29
C ALA A 296 -3.95 -5.47 20.37
N LEU A 297 -2.98 -5.15 19.54
CA LEU A 297 -1.64 -5.75 19.61
C LEU A 297 -0.96 -5.47 20.96
N ALA A 298 -1.11 -4.27 21.52
CA ALA A 298 -0.61 -3.95 22.86
C ALA A 298 -1.20 -4.87 23.95
N ARG A 299 -2.47 -5.29 23.78
CA ARG A 299 -3.17 -6.23 24.68
C ARG A 299 -2.86 -7.70 24.43
N GLY A 300 -2.12 -8.05 23.37
CA GLY A 300 -1.70 -9.41 23.09
C GLY A 300 -2.48 -10.14 21.98
N ASN A 301 -3.30 -9.45 21.18
CA ASN A 301 -4.02 -10.04 20.05
C ASN A 301 -3.07 -10.23 18.85
N ASP A 302 -2.06 -11.10 19.01
CA ASP A 302 -0.94 -11.22 18.06
C ASP A 302 -1.35 -11.83 16.70
N GLU A 303 -2.47 -12.53 16.61
CA GLU A 303 -3.02 -13.04 15.35
C GLU A 303 -3.38 -11.95 14.32
N LEU A 304 -3.60 -10.72 14.78
CA LEU A 304 -3.78 -9.55 13.93
C LEU A 304 -2.51 -9.13 13.16
N LEU A 305 -1.35 -9.69 13.50
CA LEU A 305 -0.11 -9.51 12.75
C LEU A 305 -0.12 -10.27 11.42
N ARG A 306 -0.95 -11.32 11.29
CA ARG A 306 -0.98 -12.15 10.08
C ARG A 306 -1.27 -11.36 8.80
N PRO A 307 -2.36 -10.57 8.70
CA PRO A 307 -2.64 -9.79 7.49
C PRO A 307 -1.53 -8.79 7.16
N LEU A 308 -0.93 -8.16 8.17
CA LEU A 308 0.19 -7.24 7.99
C LEU A 308 1.45 -7.94 7.46
N ALA A 309 1.77 -9.11 8.01
CA ALA A 309 2.94 -9.88 7.62
C ALA A 309 2.78 -10.50 6.23
N ASP A 310 1.58 -10.99 5.88
CA ASP A 310 1.27 -11.49 4.54
C ASP A 310 1.41 -10.36 3.50
N ALA A 311 0.85 -9.17 3.76
CA ALA A 311 0.98 -8.01 2.88
C ALA A 311 2.44 -7.53 2.74
N ALA A 312 3.20 -7.49 3.85
CA ALA A 312 4.62 -7.16 3.82
C ALA A 312 5.42 -8.18 3.01
N GLY A 313 5.11 -9.46 3.14
CA GLY A 313 5.73 -10.52 2.34
C GLY A 313 5.49 -10.34 0.83
N GLU A 314 4.25 -10.05 0.43
CA GLU A 314 3.90 -9.77 -0.97
C GLU A 314 4.63 -8.53 -1.49
N GLY A 315 4.74 -7.47 -0.68
CA GLY A 315 5.53 -6.28 -0.98
C GLY A 315 7.00 -6.63 -1.25
N LEU A 316 7.63 -7.42 -0.38
CA LEU A 316 9.01 -7.87 -0.55
C LEU A 316 9.21 -8.69 -1.84
N ALA A 317 8.27 -9.58 -2.17
CA ALA A 317 8.35 -10.41 -3.37
C ALA A 317 8.16 -9.63 -4.67
N SER A 318 7.48 -8.49 -4.61
CA SER A 318 7.16 -7.66 -5.78
C SER A 318 8.09 -6.47 -5.99
N HIS A 319 9.10 -6.26 -5.14
CA HIS A 319 9.97 -5.10 -5.18
C HIS A 319 11.29 -5.39 -5.92
N GLU A 320 11.72 -4.45 -6.77
CA GLU A 320 13.01 -4.54 -7.47
C GLU A 320 14.15 -4.03 -6.58
N PHE A 321 14.59 -4.87 -5.62
CA PHE A 321 15.62 -4.51 -4.64
C PHE A 321 16.97 -4.15 -5.25
N GLY A 322 17.27 -4.59 -6.46
CA GLY A 322 18.48 -4.18 -7.17
C GLY A 322 18.48 -2.69 -7.50
N LEU A 323 17.34 -2.17 -8.00
CA LEU A 323 17.17 -0.74 -8.23
C LEU A 323 17.08 0.04 -6.92
N TYR A 324 16.25 -0.45 -5.99
CA TYR A 324 16.07 0.18 -4.69
C TYR A 324 17.42 0.45 -4.00
N HIS A 325 18.22 -0.59 -3.81
CA HIS A 325 19.50 -0.45 -3.14
C HIS A 325 20.54 0.31 -3.99
N ALA A 326 20.48 0.21 -5.34
CA ALA A 326 21.40 1.03 -6.16
C ALA A 326 21.16 2.53 -5.93
N VAL A 327 19.90 2.96 -5.85
CA VAL A 327 19.54 4.36 -5.53
C VAL A 327 19.89 4.68 -4.07
N GLN A 328 19.41 3.89 -3.10
CA GLN A 328 19.62 4.18 -1.68
C GLN A 328 21.10 4.26 -1.30
N CYS A 329 21.93 3.37 -1.86
CA CYS A 329 23.36 3.35 -1.57
C CYS A 329 24.16 4.50 -2.20
N GLN A 330 23.63 5.16 -3.22
CA GLN A 330 24.28 6.30 -3.86
C GLN A 330 23.69 7.64 -3.37
N ASP A 331 22.37 7.71 -3.17
CA ASP A 331 21.66 8.98 -3.03
C ASP A 331 21.15 9.25 -1.61
N GLU A 332 21.02 8.24 -0.72
CA GLU A 332 20.44 8.42 0.62
C GLU A 332 21.39 7.98 1.74
N VAL A 333 21.76 6.71 1.80
CA VAL A 333 22.57 6.13 2.88
C VAL A 333 23.85 6.92 3.14
N PRO A 334 24.64 7.35 2.12
CA PRO A 334 25.88 8.10 2.34
C PRO A 334 25.71 9.50 2.93
N PHE A 335 24.47 10.02 3.01
CA PHE A 335 24.16 11.35 3.53
C PHE A 335 23.53 11.31 4.93
N ASN A 336 23.40 10.11 5.52
CA ASN A 336 22.91 9.91 6.87
C ASN A 336 24.06 9.52 7.80
N THR A 337 23.94 9.87 9.07
CA THR A 337 25.01 9.65 10.08
C THR A 337 24.87 8.32 10.80
N PHE A 338 23.67 7.77 10.83
CA PHE A 338 23.30 6.55 11.59
C PHE A 338 23.68 6.64 13.08
N THR A 339 23.67 7.85 13.63
CA THR A 339 23.96 8.09 15.05
C THR A 339 22.81 7.66 15.95
N THR A 340 21.60 7.65 15.43
CA THR A 340 20.45 7.04 16.10
C THR A 340 20.66 5.54 16.15
N LYS A 341 20.55 4.95 17.36
CA LYS A 341 20.63 3.50 17.52
C LYS A 341 19.28 2.86 17.17
N SER A 342 18.78 3.17 15.96
CA SER A 342 17.53 2.58 15.47
C SER A 342 17.63 1.05 15.47
N ARG A 343 16.55 0.40 15.84
CA ARG A 343 16.41 -1.05 15.82
C ARG A 343 15.51 -1.53 14.68
N LEU A 344 14.98 -0.58 13.90
CA LEU A 344 14.12 -0.86 12.75
C LEU A 344 14.92 -1.56 11.65
N PHE A 345 14.31 -2.59 11.08
CA PHE A 345 14.99 -3.43 10.09
C PHE A 345 15.35 -2.66 8.81
N THR A 346 14.44 -1.84 8.28
CA THR A 346 14.69 -1.06 7.05
C THR A 346 15.98 -0.24 7.17
N ILE A 347 16.16 0.47 8.29
CA ILE A 347 17.33 1.31 8.52
C ILE A 347 18.63 0.49 8.53
N ASN A 348 18.65 -0.57 9.33
CA ASN A 348 19.85 -1.39 9.52
C ASN A 348 20.11 -2.26 8.29
N GLY A 349 19.06 -2.77 7.64
CA GLY A 349 19.16 -3.61 6.47
C GLY A 349 19.71 -2.86 5.25
N ASP A 350 19.22 -1.66 4.99
CA ASP A 350 19.71 -0.84 3.88
C ASP A 350 21.18 -0.44 4.10
N LYS A 351 21.54 -0.07 5.34
CA LYS A 351 22.94 0.19 5.67
C LYS A 351 23.81 -1.05 5.45
N GLU A 352 23.38 -2.22 5.90
CA GLU A 352 24.09 -3.50 5.72
C GLU A 352 24.34 -3.81 4.24
N VAL A 353 23.33 -3.61 3.39
CA VAL A 353 23.45 -3.82 1.94
C VAL A 353 24.39 -2.79 1.31
N CYS A 354 24.28 -1.51 1.67
CA CYS A 354 25.11 -0.46 1.11
C CYS A 354 26.58 -0.59 1.53
N ASP A 355 26.82 -0.98 2.77
CA ASP A 355 28.16 -1.32 3.25
C ASP A 355 28.78 -2.49 2.48
N ALA A 356 27.95 -3.47 2.05
CA ALA A 356 28.41 -4.60 1.26
C ALA A 356 28.60 -4.24 -0.24
N TRP A 357 27.77 -3.36 -0.80
CA TRP A 357 27.84 -3.00 -2.21
C TRP A 357 28.92 -1.98 -2.54
N GLN A 358 29.28 -1.07 -1.60
CA GLN A 358 30.34 -0.06 -1.76
C GLN A 358 30.15 0.79 -3.03
N LEU A 359 28.91 1.17 -3.36
CA LEU A 359 28.65 2.06 -4.49
C LEU A 359 29.14 3.48 -4.20
N PRO A 360 29.60 4.23 -5.22
CA PRO A 360 30.07 5.59 -5.03
C PRO A 360 28.93 6.52 -4.61
N LYS A 361 29.23 7.44 -3.71
CA LYS A 361 28.31 8.50 -3.30
C LYS A 361 27.98 9.39 -4.51
N ALA A 362 26.70 9.57 -4.82
CA ALA A 362 26.27 10.53 -5.81
C ALA A 362 26.41 11.96 -5.29
N LYS A 363 26.62 12.93 -6.19
CA LYS A 363 26.61 14.33 -5.79
C LYS A 363 25.16 14.81 -5.64
N PRO A 364 24.79 15.40 -4.49
CA PRO A 364 23.48 16.01 -4.35
C PRO A 364 23.31 17.11 -5.40
N VAL A 365 22.16 17.15 -6.02
CA VAL A 365 21.75 18.27 -6.85
C VAL A 365 20.91 19.17 -5.95
N ASN A 366 21.44 20.31 -5.50
CA ASN A 366 20.62 21.32 -4.82
C ASN A 366 19.69 21.97 -5.84
N ALA A 367 18.73 21.20 -6.30
CA ALA A 367 17.85 21.59 -7.38
C ALA A 367 16.83 22.62 -6.89
N THR A 368 16.69 23.70 -7.63
CA THR A 368 15.61 24.68 -7.46
C THR A 368 14.90 24.85 -8.79
N THR A 369 13.64 25.25 -8.76
CA THR A 369 12.87 25.54 -9.97
C THR A 369 12.13 26.86 -9.86
N LYS A 370 12.00 27.56 -11.00
CA LYS A 370 11.15 28.74 -11.14
C LYS A 370 9.72 28.38 -11.56
N ALA A 371 9.49 27.17 -11.99
CA ALA A 371 8.15 26.69 -12.32
C ALA A 371 7.26 26.73 -11.08
N PRO A 372 5.96 27.00 -11.21
CA PRO A 372 5.01 26.89 -10.12
C PRO A 372 5.03 25.46 -9.54
N VAL A 373 5.08 25.35 -8.21
CA VAL A 373 5.11 24.06 -7.49
C VAL A 373 3.91 23.95 -6.57
N TYR A 374 3.27 22.79 -6.57
CA TYR A 374 2.25 22.43 -5.60
C TYR A 374 2.69 21.23 -4.78
N VAL A 375 2.81 21.42 -3.48
CA VAL A 375 3.28 20.41 -2.54
C VAL A 375 2.12 19.95 -1.65
N LEU A 376 1.93 18.64 -1.55
CA LEU A 376 0.94 18.02 -0.68
C LEU A 376 1.64 17.19 0.39
N GLY A 377 1.10 17.22 1.62
CA GLY A 377 1.62 16.41 2.71
C GLY A 377 0.51 15.76 3.53
N GLY A 378 0.71 14.50 3.90
CA GLY A 378 -0.16 13.74 4.78
C GLY A 378 0.13 13.98 6.26
N ARG A 379 -0.92 14.21 7.07
CA ARG A 379 -0.76 14.46 8.51
C ARG A 379 -0.20 13.26 9.28
N TYR A 380 -0.50 12.05 8.81
CA TYR A 380 -0.13 10.79 9.47
C TYR A 380 1.02 10.07 8.77
N ASP A 381 1.62 10.71 7.78
CA ASP A 381 2.73 10.16 6.99
C ASP A 381 4.00 10.00 7.85
N PRO A 382 4.47 8.76 8.09
CA PRO A 382 5.72 8.53 8.81
C PRO A 382 6.96 8.65 7.91
N THR A 383 6.79 8.52 6.59
CA THR A 383 7.88 8.43 5.61
C THR A 383 8.35 9.81 5.15
N THR A 384 7.39 10.68 4.78
CA THR A 384 7.66 12.07 4.36
C THR A 384 6.83 13.04 5.19
N PRO A 385 7.13 13.18 6.49
CA PRO A 385 6.29 13.91 7.42
C PRO A 385 6.26 15.41 7.14
N LEU A 386 5.16 16.06 7.53
CA LEU A 386 4.98 17.51 7.41
C LEU A 386 6.14 18.32 7.98
N ARG A 387 6.77 17.80 9.03
CA ARG A 387 7.92 18.42 9.72
C ARG A 387 9.10 18.71 8.77
N THR A 388 9.30 17.86 7.79
CA THR A 388 10.37 18.00 6.81
C THR A 388 9.88 18.57 5.48
N ALA A 389 8.70 18.17 5.03
CA ALA A 389 8.14 18.57 3.75
C ALA A 389 7.73 20.07 3.71
N GLU A 390 7.08 20.58 4.76
CA GLU A 390 6.59 21.97 4.78
C GLU A 390 7.71 23.01 4.78
N PRO A 391 8.77 22.92 5.61
CA PRO A 391 9.91 23.86 5.54
C PRO A 391 10.63 23.80 4.19
N ALA A 392 10.81 22.62 3.62
CA ALA A 392 11.44 22.45 2.32
C ALA A 392 10.59 23.04 1.18
N ALA A 393 9.27 22.89 1.25
CA ALA A 393 8.36 23.53 0.32
C ALA A 393 8.47 25.06 0.37
N LYS A 394 8.57 25.65 1.57
CA LYS A 394 8.78 27.10 1.74
C LYS A 394 10.09 27.62 1.19
N ALA A 395 11.08 26.75 1.02
CA ALA A 395 12.36 27.10 0.41
C ALA A 395 12.30 27.12 -1.14
N LEU A 396 11.27 26.56 -1.75
CA LEU A 396 11.04 26.62 -3.20
C LEU A 396 10.35 27.95 -3.57
N PRO A 397 10.88 28.75 -4.51
CA PRO A 397 10.45 30.14 -4.74
C PRO A 397 8.97 30.33 -5.09
N SER A 398 8.34 29.36 -5.72
CA SER A 398 6.95 29.44 -6.22
C SER A 398 6.08 28.30 -5.70
N ALA A 399 6.42 27.75 -4.51
CA ALA A 399 5.70 26.61 -3.97
C ALA A 399 4.47 27.03 -3.15
N ARG A 400 3.41 26.26 -3.29
CA ARG A 400 2.23 26.24 -2.41
C ARG A 400 2.22 24.92 -1.68
N PHE A 401 1.82 24.94 -0.41
CA PHE A 401 1.78 23.76 0.43
C PHE A 401 0.40 23.58 1.07
N ASP A 402 -0.17 22.39 0.92
CA ASP A 402 -1.39 21.98 1.60
C ASP A 402 -1.17 20.69 2.39
N GLN A 403 -1.71 20.65 3.60
CA GLN A 403 -1.76 19.43 4.41
C GLN A 403 -3.12 18.76 4.37
N PHE A 404 -3.12 17.43 4.41
CA PHE A 404 -4.34 16.62 4.38
C PHE A 404 -4.39 15.65 5.57
N ARG A 405 -5.61 15.34 6.05
CA ARG A 405 -5.81 14.39 7.16
C ARG A 405 -5.73 12.94 6.69
N THR A 406 -4.67 12.60 5.99
CA THR A 406 -4.40 11.26 5.46
C THR A 406 -2.94 10.90 5.70
N SER A 407 -2.49 9.78 5.16
CA SER A 407 -1.12 9.31 5.19
C SER A 407 -0.37 9.66 3.90
N HIS A 408 0.54 8.80 3.48
CA HIS A 408 1.40 8.91 2.30
C HIS A 408 0.61 8.85 0.99
N ALA A 409 1.16 9.42 -0.11
CA ALA A 409 0.50 9.47 -1.42
C ALA A 409 -0.92 10.05 -1.35
N VAL A 410 -1.00 11.29 -0.90
CA VAL A 410 -2.25 12.02 -0.55
C VAL A 410 -3.30 11.94 -1.67
N PHE A 411 -2.87 12.01 -2.94
CA PHE A 411 -3.77 11.97 -4.10
C PHE A 411 -4.53 10.64 -4.23
N LEU A 412 -3.98 9.52 -3.75
CA LEU A 412 -4.68 8.23 -3.78
C LEU A 412 -5.84 8.21 -2.79
N ALA A 413 -5.66 8.82 -1.63
CA ALA A 413 -6.59 8.77 -0.51
C ALA A 413 -7.64 9.89 -0.50
N SER A 414 -7.40 11.03 -1.17
CA SER A 414 -8.21 12.24 -1.02
C SER A 414 -8.77 12.76 -2.34
N ASP A 415 -10.10 12.69 -2.50
CA ASP A 415 -10.81 13.32 -3.64
C ASP A 415 -10.54 14.82 -3.71
N CYS A 416 -10.49 15.49 -2.57
CA CYS A 416 -10.19 16.90 -2.52
C CYS A 416 -8.76 17.21 -2.99
N ALA A 417 -7.77 16.38 -2.62
CA ALA A 417 -6.41 16.54 -3.10
C ALA A 417 -6.36 16.40 -4.63
N ARG A 418 -7.07 15.39 -5.19
CA ARG A 418 -7.17 15.18 -6.64
C ARG A 418 -7.75 16.40 -7.35
N GLN A 419 -8.83 16.96 -6.82
CA GLN A 419 -9.46 18.17 -7.38
C GLN A 419 -8.50 19.37 -7.32
N LYS A 420 -7.79 19.58 -6.23
CA LYS A 420 -6.80 20.66 -6.10
C LYS A 420 -5.61 20.47 -7.02
N ILE A 421 -5.10 19.27 -7.17
CA ILE A 421 -4.02 18.95 -8.13
C ILE A 421 -4.50 19.24 -9.57
N ALA A 422 -5.69 18.76 -9.94
CA ALA A 422 -6.25 18.99 -11.28
C ALA A 422 -6.45 20.49 -11.56
N ALA A 423 -6.97 21.25 -10.60
CA ALA A 423 -7.13 22.70 -10.69
C ALA A 423 -5.78 23.43 -10.82
N PHE A 424 -4.76 23.02 -10.04
CA PHE A 424 -3.41 23.57 -10.16
C PHE A 424 -2.81 23.30 -11.54
N VAL A 425 -2.91 22.08 -12.04
CA VAL A 425 -2.41 21.72 -13.38
C VAL A 425 -3.18 22.46 -14.47
N ALA A 426 -4.48 22.73 -14.28
CA ALA A 426 -5.27 23.53 -15.22
C ALA A 426 -4.77 24.98 -15.27
N ASP A 427 -4.58 25.61 -14.12
CA ASP A 427 -4.06 26.98 -13.99
C ASP A 427 -3.13 27.10 -12.78
N PRO A 428 -1.81 26.98 -12.97
CA PRO A 428 -0.83 27.09 -11.88
C PRO A 428 -0.76 28.47 -11.20
N ALA A 429 -1.34 29.50 -11.82
CA ALA A 429 -1.42 30.85 -11.25
C ALA A 429 -2.67 31.09 -10.41
N ALA A 430 -3.74 30.31 -10.60
CA ALA A 430 -5.01 30.49 -9.92
C ALA A 430 -4.88 30.36 -8.38
N THR A 431 -5.62 31.19 -7.66
CA THR A 431 -5.74 31.08 -6.21
C THR A 431 -6.79 30.02 -5.87
N PHE A 432 -6.41 28.98 -5.13
CA PHE A 432 -7.37 27.95 -4.69
C PHE A 432 -8.24 28.49 -3.56
N ILE A 433 -9.50 28.74 -3.85
CA ILE A 433 -10.46 29.30 -2.90
C ILE A 433 -11.32 28.22 -2.24
N THR A 434 -11.38 27.02 -2.80
CA THR A 434 -12.26 25.96 -2.29
C THR A 434 -11.62 25.25 -1.12
N PRO A 435 -12.07 25.47 0.13
CA PRO A 435 -11.64 24.67 1.25
C PRO A 435 -12.10 23.23 1.03
N CYS A 436 -11.21 22.27 1.29
CA CYS A 436 -11.62 20.88 1.35
C CYS A 436 -12.57 20.70 2.53
N SER A 437 -13.78 20.24 2.26
CA SER A 437 -14.68 19.77 3.30
C SER A 437 -13.95 18.69 4.12
N THR A 438 -13.75 18.94 5.39
CA THR A 438 -13.15 17.98 6.34
C THR A 438 -13.99 16.72 6.52
N SER A 439 -15.22 16.73 5.99
CA SER A 439 -16.20 15.63 6.10
C SER A 439 -15.94 14.46 5.15
N THR A 440 -15.03 14.57 4.18
CA THR A 440 -14.80 13.53 3.16
C THR A 440 -13.67 12.55 3.49
N LEU A 441 -12.87 12.81 4.53
CA LEU A 441 -11.85 11.87 4.96
C LEU A 441 -12.40 10.98 6.07
N PRO A 442 -12.34 9.64 5.95
CA PRO A 442 -12.72 8.77 7.05
C PRO A 442 -11.87 9.12 8.27
N SER A 443 -12.53 9.47 9.36
CA SER A 443 -11.84 9.59 10.65
C SER A 443 -11.27 8.22 11.01
N PRO A 444 -10.10 8.15 11.65
CA PRO A 444 -9.59 6.90 12.17
C PRO A 444 -10.66 6.19 13.01
N PHE A 445 -10.79 4.88 12.83
CA PHE A 445 -11.73 4.06 13.58
C PHE A 445 -11.44 4.15 15.08
N ARG A 446 -12.45 4.48 15.86
CA ARG A 446 -12.38 4.40 17.32
C ARG A 446 -12.50 2.95 17.75
N ALA A 447 -12.06 2.65 18.97
CA ALA A 447 -12.19 1.29 19.52
C ALA A 447 -13.65 0.76 19.53
N ALA A 448 -14.65 1.66 19.63
CA ALA A 448 -16.07 1.30 19.56
C ALA A 448 -16.60 1.03 18.14
N ASP A 449 -15.89 1.48 17.11
CA ASP A 449 -16.33 1.33 15.72
C ASP A 449 -15.99 -0.06 15.17
N LEU A 450 -15.06 -0.77 15.83
CA LEU A 450 -14.54 -2.08 15.43
C LEU A 450 -14.61 -3.07 16.60
N HIS A 451 -15.20 -4.23 16.33
CA HIS A 451 -14.96 -5.43 17.14
C HIS A 451 -13.71 -6.11 16.59
N VAL A 452 -12.58 -5.97 17.30
CA VAL A 452 -11.26 -6.39 16.81
C VAL A 452 -11.11 -7.91 16.90
N THR A 453 -10.93 -8.55 15.74
CA THR A 453 -10.77 -10.00 15.59
C THR A 453 -10.10 -10.34 14.26
N ALA A 454 -9.28 -11.38 14.22
CA ALA A 454 -8.68 -11.89 12.98
C ALA A 454 -9.63 -12.78 12.15
N ALA A 455 -10.83 -13.08 12.65
CA ALA A 455 -11.77 -14.01 12.02
C ALA A 455 -12.17 -13.64 10.58
N PRO A 456 -12.47 -12.36 10.22
CA PRO A 456 -12.82 -12.04 8.84
C PRO A 456 -11.67 -12.27 7.87
N TYR A 457 -10.42 -11.98 8.29
CA TYR A 457 -9.24 -12.29 7.49
C TYR A 457 -9.07 -13.81 7.30
N ALA A 458 -9.24 -14.61 8.35
CA ALA A 458 -9.21 -16.06 8.26
C ALA A 458 -10.28 -16.59 7.29
N ILE A 459 -11.51 -16.03 7.31
CA ILE A 459 -12.60 -16.36 6.37
C ILE A 459 -12.20 -16.00 4.93
N SER A 460 -11.55 -14.87 4.69
CA SER A 460 -11.12 -14.50 3.34
C SER A 460 -10.11 -15.49 2.75
N ARG A 461 -9.25 -16.07 3.60
CA ARG A 461 -8.28 -17.10 3.22
C ARG A 461 -8.89 -18.50 3.09
N SER A 462 -9.94 -18.77 3.86
CA SER A 462 -10.61 -20.08 3.92
C SER A 462 -12.12 -19.89 4.04
N PRO A 463 -12.85 -19.64 2.92
CA PRO A 463 -14.27 -19.27 2.94
C PRO A 463 -15.20 -20.28 3.62
N TRP A 464 -14.81 -21.56 3.70
CA TRP A 464 -15.56 -22.60 4.39
C TRP A 464 -15.73 -22.33 5.89
N LEU A 465 -14.84 -21.49 6.50
CA LEU A 465 -14.96 -21.07 7.89
C LEU A 465 -16.25 -20.27 8.16
N ALA A 466 -16.86 -19.68 7.12
CA ALA A 466 -18.16 -19.02 7.22
C ALA A 466 -19.35 -19.99 7.09
N ALA A 467 -19.12 -21.29 6.91
CA ALA A 467 -20.20 -22.27 6.75
C ALA A 467 -21.23 -22.28 7.90
N PRO A 468 -20.84 -22.13 9.19
CA PRO A 468 -21.83 -22.05 10.27
C PRO A 468 -22.78 -20.85 10.13
N PHE A 469 -22.28 -19.70 9.67
CA PHE A 469 -23.09 -18.51 9.40
C PHE A 469 -24.07 -18.75 8.25
N ALA A 470 -23.60 -19.33 7.14
CA ALA A 470 -24.43 -19.64 5.99
C ALA A 470 -25.54 -20.69 6.35
N LEU A 471 -25.17 -21.72 7.10
CA LEU A 471 -26.13 -22.73 7.57
C LEU A 471 -27.18 -22.12 8.50
N PHE A 472 -26.80 -21.27 9.43
CA PHE A 472 -27.71 -20.56 10.31
C PHE A 472 -28.68 -19.66 9.52
N ALA A 473 -28.17 -18.89 8.56
CA ALA A 473 -29.00 -18.02 7.73
C ALA A 473 -30.02 -18.81 6.90
N LEU A 474 -29.59 -19.90 6.26
CA LEU A 474 -30.46 -20.77 5.48
C LEU A 474 -31.53 -21.50 6.37
N ALA A 475 -31.13 -21.99 7.53
CA ALA A 475 -32.05 -22.63 8.48
C ALA A 475 -33.10 -21.63 9.00
N SER A 476 -32.68 -20.41 9.33
CA SER A 476 -33.56 -19.32 9.76
C SER A 476 -34.56 -18.93 8.67
N LEU A 477 -34.12 -18.83 7.42
CA LEU A 477 -35.01 -18.56 6.29
C LEU A 477 -36.01 -19.69 6.05
N ALA A 478 -35.53 -20.93 6.03
CA ALA A 478 -36.42 -22.11 5.88
C ALA A 478 -37.42 -22.20 7.03
N GLN A 479 -37.02 -21.94 8.26
CA GLN A 479 -37.88 -21.88 9.43
C GLN A 479 -38.94 -20.78 9.30
N LEU A 480 -38.54 -19.55 8.92
CA LEU A 480 -39.47 -18.44 8.70
C LEU A 480 -40.57 -18.82 7.69
N VAL A 481 -40.16 -19.27 6.50
CA VAL A 481 -41.08 -19.60 5.42
C VAL A 481 -42.02 -20.75 5.82
N THR A 482 -41.48 -21.86 6.31
CA THR A 482 -42.30 -23.05 6.64
C THR A 482 -43.21 -22.82 7.84
N ALA A 483 -42.78 -22.03 8.82
CA ALA A 483 -43.60 -21.70 9.99
C ALA A 483 -44.71 -20.69 9.66
N ALA A 484 -44.42 -19.67 8.84
CA ALA A 484 -45.40 -18.69 8.37
C ALA A 484 -46.50 -19.36 7.56
N LEU A 485 -46.15 -20.23 6.60
CA LEU A 485 -47.14 -21.00 5.81
C LEU A 485 -48.02 -21.94 6.63
N ARG A 486 -47.58 -22.32 7.83
CA ARG A 486 -48.31 -23.24 8.74
C ARG A 486 -48.94 -22.54 9.94
N GLY A 487 -48.94 -21.21 10.01
CA GLY A 487 -49.50 -20.40 11.08
C GLY A 487 -48.79 -20.54 12.44
N ARG A 488 -47.48 -20.87 12.46
CA ARG A 488 -46.70 -21.14 13.68
C ARG A 488 -45.93 -19.90 14.11
N ALA A 489 -46.56 -19.05 14.89
CA ALA A 489 -46.05 -17.75 15.24
C ALA A 489 -44.64 -17.77 15.89
N LEU A 490 -44.42 -18.57 16.94
CA LEU A 490 -43.13 -18.63 17.65
C LEU A 490 -41.97 -19.05 16.74
N ALA A 491 -42.17 -20.09 15.94
CA ALA A 491 -41.14 -20.53 15.00
C ALA A 491 -40.90 -19.51 13.88
N ALA A 492 -41.95 -18.81 13.41
CA ALA A 492 -41.83 -17.76 12.42
C ALA A 492 -41.06 -16.56 12.96
N TYR A 493 -41.31 -16.11 14.19
CA TYR A 493 -40.55 -15.05 14.84
C TYR A 493 -39.08 -15.45 15.08
N GLY A 494 -38.82 -16.72 15.47
CA GLY A 494 -37.45 -17.24 15.58
C GLY A 494 -36.72 -17.19 14.24
N GLY A 495 -37.33 -17.63 13.15
CA GLY A 495 -36.78 -17.55 11.81
C GLY A 495 -36.55 -16.09 11.35
N LEU A 496 -37.52 -15.18 11.62
CA LEU A 496 -37.44 -13.78 11.29
C LEU A 496 -36.25 -13.09 12.00
N ALA A 497 -36.07 -13.35 13.31
CA ALA A 497 -34.93 -12.80 14.07
C ALA A 497 -33.60 -13.28 13.49
N GLY A 498 -33.50 -14.56 13.09
CA GLY A 498 -32.29 -15.10 12.48
C GLY A 498 -31.98 -14.50 11.10
N VAL A 499 -33.02 -14.33 10.26
CA VAL A 499 -32.86 -13.68 8.94
C VAL A 499 -32.48 -12.20 9.10
N ALA A 500 -33.12 -11.49 10.05
CA ALA A 500 -32.78 -10.09 10.35
C ALA A 500 -31.35 -9.96 10.82
N PHE A 501 -30.88 -10.83 11.73
CA PHE A 501 -29.48 -10.89 12.13
C PHE A 501 -28.54 -11.05 10.95
N ALA A 502 -28.77 -12.08 10.12
CA ALA A 502 -27.91 -12.38 8.97
C ALA A 502 -27.86 -11.20 7.97
N GLY A 503 -29.00 -10.58 7.69
CA GLY A 503 -29.09 -9.41 6.80
C GLY A 503 -28.36 -8.19 7.35
N LEU A 504 -28.55 -7.87 8.65
CA LEU A 504 -27.88 -6.72 9.28
C LEU A 504 -26.36 -6.90 9.38
N ILE A 505 -25.88 -8.12 9.66
CA ILE A 505 -24.44 -8.41 9.63
C ILE A 505 -23.89 -8.26 8.21
N ALA A 506 -24.54 -8.85 7.22
CA ALA A 506 -24.11 -8.77 5.82
C ALA A 506 -24.04 -7.31 5.33
N GLU A 507 -25.06 -6.50 5.63
CA GLU A 507 -25.12 -5.09 5.28
C GLU A 507 -24.03 -4.27 5.99
N SER A 508 -23.82 -4.51 7.29
CA SER A 508 -22.78 -3.80 8.06
C SER A 508 -21.38 -4.12 7.56
N VAL A 509 -21.12 -5.40 7.25
CA VAL A 509 -19.84 -5.84 6.64
C VAL A 509 -19.65 -5.23 5.25
N ASN A 510 -20.69 -5.23 4.40
CA ASN A 510 -20.64 -4.61 3.08
C ASN A 510 -20.40 -3.10 3.16
N THR A 511 -21.07 -2.42 4.09
CA THR A 511 -20.87 -0.97 4.33
C THR A 511 -19.46 -0.67 4.82
N MET A 512 -18.90 -1.48 5.71
CA MET A 512 -17.51 -1.35 6.17
C MET A 512 -16.55 -1.58 5.02
N ALA A 513 -16.69 -2.67 4.25
CA ALA A 513 -15.85 -2.98 3.11
C ALA A 513 -15.86 -1.89 2.03
N SER A 514 -17.01 -1.25 1.80
CA SER A 514 -17.11 -0.15 0.82
C SER A 514 -16.42 1.14 1.27
N ARG A 515 -16.21 1.32 2.57
CA ARG A 515 -15.55 2.50 3.15
C ARG A 515 -14.06 2.29 3.38
N ASN A 516 -13.70 1.11 3.84
CA ASN A 516 -12.33 0.70 4.15
C ASN A 516 -12.27 -0.82 4.20
N GLU A 517 -11.72 -1.42 3.15
CA GLU A 517 -11.63 -2.89 3.04
C GLU A 517 -10.65 -3.46 4.04
N THR A 518 -9.58 -2.73 4.36
CA THR A 518 -8.54 -3.11 5.34
C THR A 518 -9.11 -3.24 6.74
N ALA A 519 -10.22 -2.54 7.06
CA ALA A 519 -10.89 -2.67 8.36
C ALA A 519 -11.39 -4.11 8.62
N LEU A 520 -11.76 -4.85 7.58
CA LEU A 520 -12.15 -6.26 7.71
C LEU A 520 -10.96 -7.19 8.01
N ALA A 521 -9.75 -6.79 7.69
CA ALA A 521 -8.55 -7.54 8.10
C ALA A 521 -8.25 -7.39 9.61
N VAL A 522 -8.80 -6.36 10.25
CA VAL A 522 -8.59 -6.04 11.66
C VAL A 522 -9.79 -6.41 12.53
N GLY A 523 -11.00 -6.47 11.97
CA GLY A 523 -12.18 -6.78 12.76
C GLY A 523 -13.50 -6.72 12.01
N LEU A 524 -14.58 -6.75 12.80
CA LEU A 524 -15.96 -6.61 12.35
C LEU A 524 -16.51 -5.23 12.75
N PRO A 525 -17.62 -4.77 12.13
CA PRO A 525 -18.31 -3.57 12.58
C PRO A 525 -18.66 -3.63 14.06
N GLY A 526 -18.47 -2.54 14.81
CA GLY A 526 -18.77 -2.48 16.25
C GLY A 526 -20.25 -2.79 16.59
N THR A 527 -21.15 -2.59 15.63
CA THR A 527 -22.58 -2.97 15.75
C THR A 527 -22.81 -4.48 15.80
N THR A 528 -21.82 -5.31 15.45
CA THR A 528 -21.90 -6.78 15.45
C THR A 528 -22.35 -7.32 16.81
N GLY A 529 -21.80 -6.80 17.91
CA GLY A 529 -22.19 -7.19 19.26
C GLY A 529 -23.65 -6.90 19.56
N LEU A 530 -24.20 -5.77 19.08
CA LEU A 530 -25.62 -5.44 19.25
C LEU A 530 -26.53 -6.42 18.47
N TYR A 531 -26.19 -6.67 17.21
CA TYR A 531 -27.00 -7.57 16.36
C TYR A 531 -26.95 -9.03 16.83
N THR A 532 -25.92 -9.44 17.56
CA THR A 532 -25.81 -10.78 18.16
C THR A 532 -27.02 -11.14 19.02
N TRP A 533 -27.66 -10.16 19.66
CA TRP A 533 -28.88 -10.40 20.44
C TRP A 533 -30.06 -10.91 19.59
N LEU A 534 -30.12 -10.60 18.30
CA LEU A 534 -31.11 -11.17 17.38
C LEU A 534 -30.85 -12.66 17.11
N ALA A 535 -29.57 -13.06 17.02
CA ALA A 535 -29.22 -14.47 16.89
C ALA A 535 -29.57 -15.25 18.17
N VAL A 536 -29.32 -14.67 19.33
CA VAL A 536 -29.73 -15.24 20.62
C VAL A 536 -31.25 -15.36 20.71
N ALA A 537 -31.99 -14.31 20.36
CA ALA A 537 -33.44 -14.32 20.32
C ALA A 537 -33.99 -15.39 19.34
N SER A 538 -33.38 -15.52 18.16
CA SER A 538 -33.70 -16.58 17.20
C SER A 538 -33.56 -17.97 17.81
N ALA A 539 -32.43 -18.23 18.47
CA ALA A 539 -32.19 -19.54 19.12
C ALA A 539 -33.18 -19.82 20.27
N VAL A 540 -33.46 -18.82 21.11
CA VAL A 540 -34.43 -18.95 22.24
C VAL A 540 -35.85 -19.23 21.72
N LEU A 541 -36.33 -18.46 20.73
CA LEU A 541 -37.66 -18.66 20.13
C LEU A 541 -37.75 -20.00 19.41
N THR A 542 -36.69 -20.44 18.75
CA THR A 542 -36.63 -21.77 18.11
C THR A 542 -36.69 -22.90 19.13
N ALA A 543 -35.97 -22.76 20.25
CA ALA A 543 -36.03 -23.72 21.36
C ALA A 543 -37.41 -23.74 22.02
N ALA A 544 -38.05 -22.57 22.24
CA ALA A 544 -39.42 -22.47 22.77
C ALA A 544 -40.42 -23.16 21.83
N ALA A 545 -40.28 -22.95 20.51
CA ALA A 545 -41.14 -23.63 19.52
C ALA A 545 -40.98 -25.17 19.56
N LEU A 546 -39.75 -25.67 19.83
CA LEU A 546 -39.47 -27.09 19.98
C LEU A 546 -40.20 -27.72 21.19
N PHE A 547 -40.32 -26.99 22.31
CA PHE A 547 -41.06 -27.45 23.49
C PHE A 547 -42.56 -27.60 23.22
N HIS A 548 -43.15 -26.79 22.31
CA HIS A 548 -44.55 -26.85 21.92
C HIS A 548 -44.83 -27.96 20.89
N GLU A 549 -43.90 -28.18 19.95
CA GLU A 549 -44.04 -29.17 18.89
C GLU A 549 -42.72 -29.90 18.63
N ARG A 550 -42.54 -31.09 19.15
CA ARG A 550 -41.36 -31.95 18.91
C ARG A 550 -41.38 -32.55 17.50
N ARG A 551 -40.95 -31.78 16.50
CA ARG A 551 -40.83 -32.24 15.11
C ARG A 551 -39.38 -32.09 14.62
N TRP A 552 -38.97 -32.98 13.74
CA TRP A 552 -37.61 -33.01 13.17
C TRP A 552 -37.12 -31.66 12.65
N PRO A 553 -37.92 -30.84 11.91
CA PRO A 553 -37.43 -29.54 11.45
C PRO A 553 -37.07 -28.56 12.59
N HIS A 554 -37.82 -28.58 13.69
CA HIS A 554 -37.52 -27.73 14.85
C HIS A 554 -36.30 -28.22 15.63
N ILE A 555 -36.06 -29.54 15.69
CA ILE A 555 -34.88 -30.13 16.29
C ILE A 555 -33.66 -29.73 15.48
N ALA A 556 -33.70 -29.88 14.17
CA ALA A 556 -32.60 -29.50 13.28
C ALA A 556 -32.26 -27.98 13.39
N ALA A 557 -33.30 -27.11 13.36
CA ALA A 557 -33.12 -25.68 13.52
C ALA A 557 -32.50 -25.30 14.89
N ALA A 558 -32.92 -25.96 15.97
CA ALA A 558 -32.36 -25.72 17.30
C ALA A 558 -30.88 -26.16 17.41
N ILE A 559 -30.52 -27.31 16.81
CA ILE A 559 -29.12 -27.77 16.77
C ILE A 559 -28.27 -26.80 15.97
N ILE A 560 -28.74 -26.37 14.79
CA ILE A 560 -27.99 -25.42 13.94
C ILE A 560 -27.82 -24.08 14.66
N SER A 561 -28.88 -23.54 15.28
CA SER A 561 -28.82 -22.27 16.00
C SER A 561 -27.90 -22.36 17.22
N GLY A 562 -27.97 -23.46 18.00
CA GLY A 562 -27.08 -23.68 19.13
C GLY A 562 -25.62 -23.83 18.71
N GLY A 563 -25.32 -24.63 17.67
CA GLY A 563 -23.98 -24.81 17.13
C GLY A 563 -23.43 -23.50 16.55
N PHE A 564 -24.27 -22.70 15.88
CA PHE A 564 -23.92 -21.39 15.40
C PHE A 564 -23.53 -20.45 16.54
N LEU A 565 -24.32 -20.37 17.62
CA LEU A 565 -24.00 -19.50 18.76
C LEU A 565 -22.66 -19.89 19.43
N VAL A 566 -22.42 -21.21 19.58
CA VAL A 566 -21.13 -21.69 20.11
C VAL A 566 -19.99 -21.16 19.21
N TRP A 567 -20.06 -21.44 17.91
CA TRP A 567 -19.04 -20.97 16.95
C TRP A 567 -18.89 -19.44 16.98
N TRP A 568 -20.01 -18.70 17.03
CA TRP A 568 -20.06 -17.25 17.02
C TRP A 568 -19.33 -16.64 18.23
N PHE A 569 -19.64 -17.12 19.43
CA PHE A 569 -19.05 -16.58 20.66
C PHE A 569 -17.65 -17.09 20.98
N THR A 570 -17.26 -18.25 20.48
CA THR A 570 -15.95 -18.82 20.81
C THR A 570 -14.88 -18.54 19.78
N TRP A 571 -15.27 -18.23 18.55
CA TRP A 571 -14.31 -18.07 17.45
C TRP A 571 -14.40 -16.71 16.77
N LEU A 572 -15.58 -16.12 16.63
CA LEU A 572 -15.73 -14.89 15.86
C LEU A 572 -15.74 -13.64 16.75
N LEU A 573 -16.42 -13.68 17.91
CA LEU A 573 -16.44 -12.67 18.95
C LEU A 573 -15.50 -13.03 20.12
#